data_b1911afbb9dba7efb71540295b052dfb
#
_entry.id   b1911afbb9dba7efb71540295b052dfb
#
_cell.length_a   1.000
_cell.length_b   1.000
_cell.length_c   1.000
_cell.angle_alpha   90.00
_cell.angle_beta   90.00
_cell.angle_gamma   90.00
#
_symmetry.space_group_name_H-M   'P 1'
#
loop_
_entity.id
_entity.type
_entity.pdbx_description
1 polymer ?
#
loop_
_entity_poly.entity_id
_entity_poly.type
_entity_poly.pdbx_seq_one_letter_code
_entity_poly.pdbx_strand_id
1 'polypeptide(L)'
;VRFFFTCSIIVPRVQAGPAGPAHYRPQSGLGRGSIELYGNTEGLNNLQKRRLLNFYRKKVETDRVISFERARNMMEVSREISRQVGIIVNRRGVVEYVVIGTKEGIRLPALSSERMGRTRFRGLRLVHTHLSGELLSREDLTDLVLLQLDLVACILQRSGEPSDLVQIGYLMPGTQKGQVWDFIGPLPVNELDLNVTEFITALEAEFVKERGSHYLTDAAGQEECVLVIVMLPRKTKNIEERVAELKDLSYSAGLSVLDVVVQRPKELHPRFLVGKGKIEEIAMGCRQLGADMLVFDEELTPGQLNSISSLTGLKVIDRSQLILDIFAARAKTNEAKIQVELAQLRYILPRLAEKEAALSRLTGGIGGRGPGETKLEVNRRRIKEKLGFLERKLEEVAKTRERKRERRRRTGIPVVSIIGYTNSGKSTLLNLLTKSTVEVQERFFSTLTPTTRLIKYPSRKQIVLTDTVGFIEDLPEVLLRAFIATLEELEDAMLLLHLVDISSPDFEERIETVNRMIEKLGLSQKPKLLVFNKIDRVNRKFLKVIEDRYGASSISCVTEEGSEKLVQTIEMAVGAVQGDRKEPPSFQKTGG
;
A
#
# COMPACT_ATOMS: atom_id res chain seq x y z
N VAL A 1 15.15 -16.22 -15.32
CA VAL A 1 13.80 -16.78 -15.19
C VAL A 1 13.08 -15.90 -14.18
N ARG A 2 12.34 -14.91 -14.67
CA ARG A 2 11.56 -13.98 -13.87
C ARG A 2 10.22 -14.63 -13.54
N PHE A 3 9.98 -14.97 -12.29
CA PHE A 3 8.64 -15.26 -11.77
C PHE A 3 8.05 -13.97 -11.20
N PHE A 4 7.22 -13.32 -12.00
CA PHE A 4 6.30 -12.29 -11.53
C PHE A 4 5.09 -12.98 -10.91
N PHE A 5 4.96 -12.94 -9.59
CA PHE A 5 3.70 -13.23 -8.93
C PHE A 5 2.88 -11.93 -8.83
N THR A 6 2.22 -11.59 -9.93
CA THR A 6 0.98 -10.81 -9.83
C THR A 6 -0.02 -11.72 -9.14
N CYS A 7 -0.60 -11.27 -8.05
CA CYS A 7 -1.75 -11.91 -7.40
C CYS A 7 -2.99 -11.74 -8.31
N SER A 8 -2.93 -12.33 -9.49
CA SER A 8 -4.09 -12.57 -10.35
C SER A 8 -4.81 -13.75 -9.75
N ILE A 9 -5.99 -13.50 -9.22
CA ILE A 9 -6.95 -14.54 -8.86
C ILE A 9 -7.18 -15.38 -10.13
N ILE A 10 -6.55 -16.56 -10.18
CA ILE A 10 -6.78 -17.55 -11.23
C ILE A 10 -8.22 -18.04 -11.07
N VAL A 11 -9.08 -17.66 -12.01
CA VAL A 11 -10.37 -18.29 -12.20
C VAL A 11 -10.14 -19.58 -13.02
N PRO A 12 -10.34 -20.78 -12.46
CA PRO A 12 -10.25 -21.99 -13.27
C PRO A 12 -11.42 -22.06 -14.24
N ARG A 13 -11.13 -22.31 -15.52
CA ARG A 13 -12.12 -22.75 -16.50
C ARG A 13 -12.74 -24.06 -16.03
N VAL A 14 -14.02 -24.05 -15.72
CA VAL A 14 -14.81 -25.23 -15.45
C VAL A 14 -15.28 -25.79 -16.79
N GLN A 15 -14.88 -27.05 -17.08
CA GLN A 15 -15.45 -27.87 -18.12
C GLN A 15 -16.92 -28.21 -17.77
N ALA A 16 -17.78 -28.14 -18.78
CA ALA A 16 -19.19 -28.42 -18.66
C ALA A 16 -19.47 -29.92 -18.50
N GLY A 17 -20.23 -30.29 -17.48
CA GLY A 17 -20.91 -31.57 -17.32
C GLY A 17 -22.46 -31.39 -17.39
N PRO A 18 -23.26 -32.44 -17.60
CA PRO A 18 -24.56 -32.36 -18.29
C PRO A 18 -25.75 -31.92 -17.45
N ALA A 19 -26.70 -31.41 -18.18
CA ALA A 19 -28.02 -30.86 -17.93
C ALA A 19 -28.84 -31.29 -16.69
N GLY A 20 -29.33 -30.28 -15.95
CA GLY A 20 -30.53 -30.30 -15.08
C GLY A 20 -31.28 -28.98 -15.22
N PRO A 21 -32.57 -28.86 -14.84
CA PRO A 21 -33.62 -28.21 -15.62
C PRO A 21 -33.61 -26.68 -15.65
N ALA A 22 -34.23 -26.20 -16.73
CA ALA A 22 -34.35 -24.82 -17.18
C ALA A 22 -34.71 -23.77 -16.11
N HIS A 23 -33.76 -22.86 -15.86
CA HIS A 23 -34.06 -21.47 -15.52
C HIS A 23 -32.95 -20.56 -16.01
N TYR A 24 -33.33 -19.71 -16.96
CA TYR A 24 -32.64 -18.50 -17.43
C TYR A 24 -31.26 -18.66 -18.09
N ARG A 25 -31.28 -18.85 -19.42
CA ARG A 25 -30.10 -18.57 -20.28
C ARG A 25 -29.95 -17.06 -20.46
N PRO A 26 -28.79 -16.47 -20.20
CA PRO A 26 -28.43 -15.19 -20.80
C PRO A 26 -27.99 -15.46 -22.25
N GLN A 27 -28.73 -14.89 -23.20
CA GLN A 27 -28.31 -14.85 -24.60
C GLN A 27 -27.01 -14.01 -24.70
N SER A 28 -25.98 -14.61 -25.29
CA SER A 28 -24.79 -13.95 -25.77
C SER A 28 -25.13 -12.91 -26.84
N GLY A 29 -24.92 -11.64 -26.57
CA GLY A 29 -25.02 -10.56 -27.51
C GLY A 29 -25.01 -9.22 -26.79
N LEU A 30 -23.89 -8.48 -26.90
CA LEU A 30 -23.72 -7.05 -26.62
C LEU A 30 -24.48 -6.54 -25.37
N GLY A 31 -23.73 -6.23 -24.31
CA GLY A 31 -24.23 -5.70 -23.03
C GLY A 31 -25.32 -4.64 -23.18
N ARG A 32 -26.56 -5.04 -23.11
CA ARG A 32 -27.66 -4.12 -22.78
C ARG A 32 -27.69 -4.00 -21.28
N GLY A 33 -27.21 -2.86 -20.76
CA GLY A 33 -27.52 -2.44 -19.41
C GLY A 33 -29.04 -2.56 -19.21
N SER A 34 -29.46 -3.05 -18.09
CA SER A 34 -30.87 -3.06 -17.71
C SER A 34 -31.42 -1.64 -17.85
N ILE A 35 -32.52 -1.45 -18.56
CA ILE A 35 -33.21 -0.15 -18.70
C ILE A 35 -33.86 0.16 -17.36
N GLU A 36 -33.11 0.71 -16.43
CA GLU A 36 -33.53 1.02 -15.07
C GLU A 36 -33.22 2.48 -14.74
N LEU A 37 -34.04 3.08 -13.88
CA LEU A 37 -33.81 4.41 -13.35
C LEU A 37 -33.00 4.30 -12.05
N TYR A 38 -31.95 5.08 -11.93
CA TYR A 38 -31.03 5.08 -10.78
C TYR A 38 -31.26 6.30 -9.88
N GLY A 39 -30.92 6.17 -8.60
CA GLY A 39 -31.01 7.26 -7.63
C GLY A 39 -32.37 7.41 -6.98
N ASN A 40 -32.82 8.65 -6.75
CA ASN A 40 -34.03 8.97 -5.98
C ASN A 40 -35.30 8.84 -6.86
N THR A 41 -35.81 7.63 -7.01
CA THR A 41 -36.99 7.32 -7.82
C THR A 41 -38.31 7.22 -7.04
N GLU A 42 -38.26 7.42 -5.70
CA GLU A 42 -39.44 7.36 -4.84
C GLU A 42 -40.41 8.50 -5.15
N GLY A 43 -41.74 8.21 -5.14
CA GLY A 43 -42.80 9.20 -5.39
C GLY A 43 -42.98 9.63 -6.85
N LEU A 44 -42.22 9.06 -7.80
CA LEU A 44 -42.45 9.33 -9.24
C LEU A 44 -43.66 8.57 -9.74
N ASN A 45 -44.57 9.28 -10.45
CA ASN A 45 -45.69 8.64 -11.11
C ASN A 45 -45.27 7.91 -12.40
N ASN A 46 -46.18 7.07 -12.96
CA ASN A 46 -45.89 6.26 -14.14
C ASN A 46 -45.59 7.08 -15.41
N LEU A 47 -46.16 8.26 -15.54
CA LEU A 47 -45.88 9.16 -16.66
C LEU A 47 -44.48 9.74 -16.59
N GLN A 48 -44.06 10.21 -15.40
CA GLN A 48 -42.75 10.73 -15.14
C GLN A 48 -41.67 9.64 -15.37
N LYS A 49 -41.88 8.42 -14.84
CA LYS A 49 -40.98 7.28 -15.10
C LYS A 49 -40.88 6.98 -16.60
N ARG A 50 -41.97 7.00 -17.36
CA ARG A 50 -41.92 6.84 -18.81
C ARG A 50 -41.13 7.92 -19.52
N ARG A 51 -41.28 9.21 -19.13
CA ARG A 51 -40.51 10.32 -19.71
C ARG A 51 -39.02 10.15 -19.45
N LEU A 52 -38.62 9.75 -18.23
CA LEU A 52 -37.24 9.49 -17.87
C LEU A 52 -36.66 8.28 -18.65
N LEU A 53 -37.39 7.18 -18.75
CA LEU A 53 -36.98 6.00 -19.53
C LEU A 53 -36.83 6.28 -21.03
N ASN A 54 -37.53 7.28 -21.58
CA ASN A 54 -37.37 7.68 -22.96
C ASN A 54 -35.96 8.23 -23.29
N PHE A 55 -35.22 8.70 -22.31
CA PHE A 55 -33.82 9.14 -22.53
C PHE A 55 -32.93 7.99 -23.03
N TYR A 56 -33.23 6.73 -22.70
CA TYR A 56 -32.49 5.57 -23.22
C TYR A 56 -32.77 5.28 -24.72
N ARG A 57 -33.92 5.70 -25.24
CA ARG A 57 -34.36 5.28 -26.58
C ARG A 57 -33.69 5.98 -27.73
N LYS A 58 -33.28 7.24 -27.54
CA LYS A 58 -32.63 8.05 -28.57
C LYS A 58 -31.15 8.20 -28.26
N LYS A 59 -30.27 7.93 -29.21
CA LYS A 59 -28.86 8.20 -29.10
C LYS A 59 -28.62 9.72 -28.97
N VAL A 60 -27.57 10.08 -28.22
CA VAL A 60 -27.01 11.44 -28.20
C VAL A 60 -26.01 11.56 -29.34
N GLU A 61 -25.93 12.70 -29.99
CA GLU A 61 -24.92 13.00 -30.99
C GLU A 61 -23.52 12.79 -30.43
N THR A 62 -22.62 12.20 -31.20
CA THR A 62 -21.27 11.83 -30.71
C THR A 62 -20.30 13.00 -30.72
N ASP A 63 -20.56 13.95 -31.62
CA ASP A 63 -19.78 15.17 -31.81
C ASP A 63 -20.20 16.33 -30.88
N ARG A 64 -21.40 16.28 -30.28
CA ARG A 64 -21.91 17.31 -29.39
C ARG A 64 -22.01 16.83 -27.95
N VAL A 65 -21.91 17.76 -27.00
CA VAL A 65 -22.16 17.47 -25.57
C VAL A 65 -23.59 16.99 -25.37
N ILE A 66 -24.56 17.75 -25.89
CA ILE A 66 -25.98 17.46 -25.91
C ILE A 66 -26.67 18.34 -26.95
N SER A 67 -27.73 17.86 -27.58
CA SER A 67 -28.54 18.68 -28.46
C SER A 67 -29.49 19.61 -27.68
N PHE A 68 -29.82 20.76 -28.27
CA PHE A 68 -30.71 21.75 -27.66
C PHE A 68 -32.08 21.16 -27.26
N GLU A 69 -32.70 20.38 -28.14
CA GLU A 69 -33.99 19.70 -27.89
C GLU A 69 -33.91 18.80 -26.64
N ARG A 70 -32.81 18.05 -26.51
CA ARG A 70 -32.62 17.13 -25.39
C ARG A 70 -32.34 17.87 -24.10
N ALA A 71 -31.49 18.90 -24.13
CA ALA A 71 -31.20 19.75 -22.97
C ALA A 71 -32.49 20.36 -22.40
N ARG A 72 -33.31 20.93 -23.27
CA ARG A 72 -34.61 21.47 -22.91
C ARG A 72 -35.55 20.43 -22.31
N ASN A 73 -35.65 19.24 -22.93
CA ASN A 73 -36.48 18.16 -22.40
C ASN A 73 -35.98 17.68 -21.01
N MET A 74 -34.68 17.56 -20.83
CA MET A 74 -34.09 17.22 -19.51
C MET A 74 -34.48 18.26 -18.46
N MET A 75 -34.36 19.55 -18.79
CA MET A 75 -34.73 20.64 -17.87
C MET A 75 -36.22 20.67 -17.56
N GLU A 76 -37.11 20.43 -18.55
CA GLU A 76 -38.54 20.33 -18.35
C GLU A 76 -38.92 19.19 -17.40
N VAL A 77 -38.38 18.00 -17.62
CA VAL A 77 -38.60 16.84 -16.75
C VAL A 77 -38.06 17.08 -15.35
N SER A 78 -36.86 17.68 -15.23
CA SER A 78 -36.22 18.00 -13.98
C SER A 78 -37.08 18.96 -13.13
N ARG A 79 -37.67 19.97 -13.76
CA ARG A 79 -38.60 20.92 -13.10
C ARG A 79 -39.90 20.24 -12.67
N GLU A 80 -40.48 19.41 -13.54
CA GLU A 80 -41.71 18.68 -13.24
C GLU A 80 -41.56 17.82 -11.99
N ILE A 81 -40.42 17.14 -11.83
CA ILE A 81 -40.17 16.27 -10.67
C ILE A 81 -39.48 17.02 -9.50
N SER A 82 -39.09 18.27 -9.70
CA SER A 82 -38.33 19.09 -8.74
C SER A 82 -37.04 18.42 -8.24
N ARG A 83 -36.35 17.69 -9.13
CA ARG A 83 -35.10 16.97 -8.86
C ARG A 83 -34.15 17.09 -10.03
N GLN A 84 -32.86 17.01 -9.76
CA GLN A 84 -31.86 16.94 -10.81
C GLN A 84 -32.01 15.65 -11.61
N VAL A 85 -31.86 15.74 -12.91
CA VAL A 85 -31.86 14.59 -13.85
C VAL A 85 -30.51 14.55 -14.56
N GLY A 86 -29.85 13.40 -14.52
CA GLY A 86 -28.59 13.16 -15.19
C GLY A 86 -28.66 11.98 -16.15
N ILE A 87 -27.90 12.07 -17.22
CA ILE A 87 -27.66 10.97 -18.17
C ILE A 87 -26.16 10.73 -18.28
N ILE A 88 -25.76 9.48 -18.27
CA ILE A 88 -24.38 9.07 -18.55
C ILE A 88 -24.36 8.46 -19.95
N VAL A 89 -23.56 9.05 -20.82
CA VAL A 89 -23.52 8.74 -22.25
C VAL A 89 -22.12 8.25 -22.65
N ASN A 90 -22.05 7.14 -23.37
CA ASN A 90 -20.79 6.64 -23.90
C ASN A 90 -20.39 7.35 -25.21
N ARG A 91 -19.14 7.13 -25.70
CA ARG A 91 -18.62 7.74 -26.93
C ARG A 91 -19.39 7.35 -28.21
N ARG A 92 -20.23 6.29 -28.14
CA ARG A 92 -21.12 5.90 -29.27
C ARG A 92 -22.48 6.61 -29.21
N GLY A 93 -22.66 7.54 -28.27
CA GLY A 93 -23.89 8.27 -28.06
C GLY A 93 -24.99 7.47 -27.35
N VAL A 94 -24.71 6.28 -26.85
CA VAL A 94 -25.69 5.48 -26.12
C VAL A 94 -25.77 5.96 -24.67
N VAL A 95 -26.99 6.19 -24.18
CA VAL A 95 -27.23 6.48 -22.77
C VAL A 95 -27.14 5.17 -21.99
N GLU A 96 -26.18 5.07 -21.08
CA GLU A 96 -25.96 3.88 -20.26
C GLU A 96 -26.72 3.95 -18.93
N TYR A 97 -26.84 5.17 -18.37
CA TYR A 97 -27.55 5.39 -17.12
C TYR A 97 -28.42 6.64 -17.20
N VAL A 98 -29.62 6.57 -16.60
CA VAL A 98 -30.46 7.73 -16.30
C VAL A 98 -30.57 7.82 -14.78
N VAL A 99 -30.10 8.91 -14.21
CA VAL A 99 -29.94 9.08 -12.76
C VAL A 99 -30.80 10.23 -12.28
N ILE A 100 -31.54 10.01 -11.21
CA ILE A 100 -32.37 11.01 -10.56
C ILE A 100 -31.72 11.39 -9.22
N GLY A 101 -31.40 12.67 -9.07
CA GLY A 101 -30.80 13.23 -7.86
C GLY A 101 -31.81 13.69 -6.82
N THR A 102 -31.35 14.59 -5.99
CA THR A 102 -32.16 15.45 -5.15
C THR A 102 -32.30 16.82 -5.81
N LYS A 103 -32.81 17.82 -5.11
CA LYS A 103 -32.81 19.21 -5.59
C LYS A 103 -31.39 19.80 -5.63
N GLU A 104 -30.50 19.31 -4.75
CA GLU A 104 -29.19 19.87 -4.45
C GLU A 104 -28.03 19.16 -5.15
N GLY A 105 -28.21 17.90 -5.59
CA GLY A 105 -27.14 17.13 -6.21
C GLY A 105 -27.57 15.78 -6.74
N ILE A 106 -26.68 15.16 -7.49
CA ILE A 106 -26.87 13.85 -8.11
C ILE A 106 -25.84 12.86 -7.58
N ARG A 107 -26.27 11.64 -7.24
CA ARG A 107 -25.34 10.56 -6.85
C ARG A 107 -25.28 9.53 -7.97
N LEU A 108 -24.09 9.34 -8.49
CA LEU A 108 -23.86 8.40 -9.58
C LEU A 108 -23.91 6.94 -9.09
N PRO A 109 -24.44 6.01 -9.90
CA PRO A 109 -24.39 4.59 -9.60
C PRO A 109 -22.95 4.08 -9.64
N ALA A 110 -22.69 2.90 -9.04
CA ALA A 110 -21.42 2.23 -9.19
C ALA A 110 -21.20 1.87 -10.66
N LEU A 111 -20.35 2.63 -11.34
CA LEU A 111 -19.97 2.35 -12.72
C LEU A 111 -19.07 1.12 -12.75
N SER A 112 -19.22 0.25 -13.75
CA SER A 112 -18.42 -0.97 -13.88
C SER A 112 -16.92 -0.67 -13.81
N SER A 113 -16.21 -1.43 -12.98
CA SER A 113 -14.80 -1.22 -12.68
C SER A 113 -13.87 -1.83 -13.74
N GLU A 114 -14.15 -1.70 -15.01
CA GLU A 114 -13.16 -2.03 -16.02
C GLU A 114 -12.00 -1.04 -15.88
N ARG A 115 -10.82 -1.57 -15.57
CA ARG A 115 -9.59 -0.77 -15.47
C ARG A 115 -9.27 -0.23 -16.85
N MET A 116 -9.55 1.05 -17.04
CA MET A 116 -9.07 1.77 -18.22
C MET A 116 -7.55 1.94 -18.13
N GLY A 117 -6.86 1.94 -19.28
CA GLY A 117 -5.42 2.18 -19.31
C GLY A 117 -5.06 3.57 -18.75
N ARG A 118 -3.84 3.72 -18.24
CA ARG A 118 -3.33 4.92 -17.55
C ARG A 118 -3.51 6.25 -18.29
N THR A 119 -3.75 6.23 -19.59
CA THR A 119 -3.80 7.40 -20.49
C THR A 119 -5.14 7.62 -21.15
N ARG A 120 -6.17 6.84 -20.81
CA ARG A 120 -7.49 6.95 -21.43
C ARG A 120 -8.56 7.27 -20.38
N PHE A 121 -9.45 8.18 -20.73
CA PHE A 121 -10.66 8.39 -19.95
C PHE A 121 -11.61 7.20 -20.07
N ARG A 122 -12.60 7.17 -19.20
CA ARG A 122 -13.58 6.05 -19.14
C ARG A 122 -14.43 5.92 -20.39
N GLY A 123 -14.44 6.92 -21.26
CA GLY A 123 -15.30 6.93 -22.45
C GLY A 123 -16.76 7.24 -22.13
N LEU A 124 -17.01 7.87 -20.98
CA LEU A 124 -18.33 8.27 -20.51
C LEU A 124 -18.36 9.76 -20.23
N ARG A 125 -19.43 10.45 -20.65
CA ARG A 125 -19.71 11.83 -20.26
C ARG A 125 -20.97 11.89 -19.43
N LEU A 126 -20.97 12.71 -18.38
CA LEU A 126 -22.14 13.01 -17.55
C LEU A 126 -22.77 14.33 -18.02
N VAL A 127 -24.07 14.32 -18.28
CA VAL A 127 -24.84 15.55 -18.51
C VAL A 127 -25.99 15.57 -17.52
N HIS A 128 -26.11 16.62 -16.73
CA HIS A 128 -27.17 16.72 -15.71
C HIS A 128 -27.72 18.14 -15.60
N THR A 129 -28.83 18.30 -14.88
CA THR A 129 -29.54 19.57 -14.75
C THR A 129 -29.31 20.19 -13.37
N HIS A 130 -29.13 21.52 -13.32
CA HIS A 130 -29.14 22.33 -12.10
C HIS A 130 -30.36 23.23 -12.05
N LEU A 131 -31.22 23.03 -11.04
CA LEU A 131 -32.54 23.68 -10.97
C LEU A 131 -32.48 25.13 -10.51
N SER A 132 -31.48 25.50 -9.71
CA SER A 132 -31.34 26.84 -9.12
C SER A 132 -30.38 27.74 -9.92
N GLY A 133 -29.93 27.32 -11.10
CA GLY A 133 -29.02 28.10 -11.95
C GLY A 133 -27.56 28.11 -11.46
N GLU A 134 -27.21 27.17 -10.61
CA GLU A 134 -25.86 26.98 -10.06
C GLU A 134 -24.91 26.42 -11.11
N LEU A 135 -23.65 26.83 -11.04
CA LEU A 135 -22.57 26.25 -11.84
C LEU A 135 -22.17 24.86 -11.30
N LEU A 136 -21.30 24.15 -12.03
CA LEU A 136 -20.74 22.87 -11.59
C LEU A 136 -20.19 22.95 -10.16
N SER A 137 -20.67 22.05 -9.32
CA SER A 137 -20.29 21.96 -7.91
C SER A 137 -18.95 21.25 -7.74
N ARG A 138 -18.36 21.36 -6.55
CA ARG A 138 -17.16 20.60 -6.21
C ARG A 138 -17.39 19.08 -6.25
N GLU A 139 -18.62 18.62 -5.95
CA GLU A 139 -18.98 17.19 -6.02
C GLU A 139 -18.98 16.70 -7.47
N ASP A 140 -19.52 17.48 -8.41
CA ASP A 140 -19.51 17.14 -9.85
C ASP A 140 -18.08 17.02 -10.38
N LEU A 141 -17.20 17.94 -9.97
CA LEU A 141 -15.79 17.93 -10.37
C LEU A 141 -15.01 16.81 -9.70
N THR A 142 -15.37 16.44 -8.48
CA THR A 142 -14.82 15.26 -7.80
C THR A 142 -15.19 13.99 -8.57
N ASP A 143 -16.43 13.86 -8.99
CA ASP A 143 -16.91 12.72 -9.80
C ASP A 143 -16.20 12.68 -11.17
N LEU A 144 -16.00 13.83 -11.82
CA LEU A 144 -15.22 13.93 -13.07
C LEU A 144 -13.82 13.31 -12.91
N VAL A 145 -13.11 13.68 -11.83
CA VAL A 145 -11.74 13.22 -11.57
C VAL A 145 -11.70 11.75 -11.14
N LEU A 146 -12.48 11.38 -10.12
CA LEU A 146 -12.45 10.04 -9.53
C LEU A 146 -12.94 8.96 -10.50
N LEU A 147 -13.97 9.28 -11.28
CA LEU A 147 -14.52 8.37 -12.26
C LEU A 147 -13.82 8.45 -13.62
N GLN A 148 -12.89 9.40 -13.80
CA GLN A 148 -12.18 9.64 -15.07
C GLN A 148 -13.15 9.81 -16.25
N LEU A 149 -14.21 10.60 -16.04
CA LEU A 149 -15.16 10.88 -17.09
C LEU A 149 -14.52 11.69 -18.21
N ASP A 150 -15.00 11.54 -19.43
CA ASP A 150 -14.57 12.32 -20.59
C ASP A 150 -14.82 13.81 -20.33
N LEU A 151 -15.98 14.13 -19.80
CA LEU A 151 -16.39 15.46 -19.34
C LEU A 151 -17.61 15.36 -18.43
N VAL A 152 -17.89 16.43 -17.67
CA VAL A 152 -19.15 16.64 -16.95
C VAL A 152 -19.77 17.94 -17.44
N ALA A 153 -21.07 17.93 -17.70
CA ALA A 153 -21.79 19.12 -18.15
C ALA A 153 -23.05 19.34 -17.30
N CYS A 154 -23.25 20.55 -16.80
CA CYS A 154 -24.50 20.94 -16.17
C CYS A 154 -25.31 21.86 -17.10
N ILE A 155 -26.59 21.53 -17.25
CA ILE A 155 -27.59 22.36 -17.92
C ILE A 155 -28.25 23.19 -16.82
N LEU A 156 -28.22 24.50 -17.00
CA LEU A 156 -28.78 25.45 -16.05
C LEU A 156 -29.58 26.54 -16.76
N GLN A 157 -30.52 27.15 -16.05
CA GLN A 157 -31.24 28.30 -16.55
C GLN A 157 -31.20 29.41 -15.48
N ARG A 158 -30.75 30.59 -15.88
CA ARG A 158 -30.77 31.75 -15.02
C ARG A 158 -32.06 32.58 -15.25
N SER A 159 -32.57 33.17 -14.16
CA SER A 159 -33.73 34.04 -14.24
C SER A 159 -33.44 35.22 -15.17
N GLY A 160 -34.30 35.41 -16.18
CA GLY A 160 -34.18 36.50 -17.17
C GLY A 160 -33.41 36.12 -18.45
N GLU A 161 -32.88 34.91 -18.56
CA GLU A 161 -32.23 34.45 -19.80
C GLU A 161 -33.19 33.58 -20.65
N PRO A 162 -33.21 33.79 -21.99
CA PRO A 162 -34.20 33.15 -22.87
C PRO A 162 -33.86 31.71 -23.20
N SER A 163 -32.65 31.21 -22.92
CA SER A 163 -32.18 29.91 -23.30
C SER A 163 -31.52 29.13 -22.16
N ASP A 164 -31.56 27.81 -22.25
CA ASP A 164 -30.82 26.94 -21.37
C ASP A 164 -29.30 27.12 -21.63
N LEU A 165 -28.56 27.32 -20.55
CA LEU A 165 -27.10 27.45 -20.56
C LEU A 165 -26.47 26.09 -20.25
N VAL A 166 -25.26 25.88 -20.75
CA VAL A 166 -24.44 24.72 -20.40
C VAL A 166 -23.07 25.17 -19.93
N GLN A 167 -22.62 24.60 -18.83
CA GLN A 167 -21.22 24.70 -18.39
C GLN A 167 -20.61 23.29 -18.43
N ILE A 168 -19.40 23.17 -18.96
CA ILE A 168 -18.69 21.91 -19.13
C ILE A 168 -17.43 21.97 -18.27
N GLY A 169 -17.21 20.94 -17.46
CA GLY A 169 -15.94 20.71 -16.77
C GLY A 169 -15.18 19.56 -17.43
N TYR A 170 -13.89 19.70 -17.56
CA TYR A 170 -13.00 18.70 -18.13
C TYR A 170 -11.66 18.67 -17.37
N LEU A 171 -10.93 17.54 -17.46
CA LEU A 171 -9.64 17.37 -16.83
C LEU A 171 -8.54 18.08 -17.60
N MET A 172 -7.62 18.72 -16.90
CA MET A 172 -6.44 19.34 -17.51
C MET A 172 -5.22 18.43 -17.41
N PRO A 173 -4.43 18.29 -18.47
CA PRO A 173 -3.09 17.73 -18.37
C PRO A 173 -2.16 18.74 -17.68
N GLY A 174 -1.31 18.27 -16.76
CA GLY A 174 -0.27 19.05 -16.13
C GLY A 174 -0.65 19.87 -14.90
N THR A 175 0.36 20.09 -14.05
CA THR A 175 0.21 20.77 -12.75
C THR A 175 0.72 22.21 -12.81
N GLN A 176 0.17 23.05 -13.66
CA GLN A 176 0.36 24.47 -13.42
C GLN A 176 -0.57 24.90 -12.27
N LYS A 177 -0.03 25.07 -11.08
CA LYS A 177 -0.70 25.60 -9.87
C LYS A 177 -1.74 24.70 -9.17
N GLY A 178 -1.69 23.38 -9.30
CA GLY A 178 -2.61 22.48 -8.54
C GLY A 178 -4.06 22.47 -9.03
N GLN A 179 -4.37 23.03 -10.20
CA GLN A 179 -5.70 23.00 -10.81
C GLN A 179 -5.83 21.75 -11.69
N VAL A 180 -6.80 20.89 -11.37
CA VAL A 180 -7.01 19.55 -11.99
C VAL A 180 -7.98 19.62 -13.17
N TRP A 181 -8.81 20.64 -13.22
CA TRP A 181 -9.91 20.83 -14.17
C TRP A 181 -9.98 22.26 -14.66
N ASP A 182 -10.62 22.43 -15.81
CA ASP A 182 -10.99 23.70 -16.35
C ASP A 182 -12.43 23.67 -16.90
N PHE A 183 -12.96 24.81 -17.31
CA PHE A 183 -14.36 24.98 -17.65
C PHE A 183 -14.51 25.62 -19.03
N ILE A 184 -15.58 25.19 -19.73
CA ILE A 184 -16.11 25.87 -20.91
C ILE A 184 -17.49 26.41 -20.55
N GLY A 185 -17.74 27.66 -20.80
CA GLY A 185 -19.04 28.32 -20.53
C GLY A 185 -19.12 28.94 -19.11
N PRO A 186 -20.33 29.29 -18.63
CA PRO A 186 -21.64 28.91 -19.19
C PRO A 186 -21.96 29.64 -20.50
N LEU A 187 -22.44 28.89 -21.50
CA LEU A 187 -22.85 29.37 -22.83
C LEU A 187 -24.22 28.80 -23.18
N PRO A 188 -25.03 29.50 -24.02
CA PRO A 188 -26.25 28.92 -24.58
C PRO A 188 -25.94 27.61 -25.32
N VAL A 189 -26.77 26.58 -25.13
CA VAL A 189 -26.54 25.24 -25.73
C VAL A 189 -26.42 25.33 -27.26
N ASN A 190 -27.14 26.25 -27.91
CA ASN A 190 -27.09 26.45 -29.35
C ASN A 190 -25.82 27.19 -29.85
N GLU A 191 -25.10 27.87 -28.95
CA GLU A 191 -23.85 28.58 -29.27
C GLU A 191 -22.60 27.76 -28.94
N LEU A 192 -22.79 26.56 -28.37
CA LEU A 192 -21.69 25.66 -28.05
C LEU A 192 -21.12 25.00 -29.30
N ASP A 193 -20.04 25.56 -29.84
CA ASP A 193 -19.30 24.99 -30.95
C ASP A 193 -18.12 24.13 -30.42
N LEU A 194 -18.44 22.96 -29.90
CA LEU A 194 -17.47 21.99 -29.37
C LEU A 194 -17.70 20.62 -29.98
N ASN A 195 -16.75 20.16 -30.80
CA ASN A 195 -16.70 18.76 -31.23
C ASN A 195 -16.12 17.88 -30.10
N VAL A 196 -16.97 17.20 -29.36
CA VAL A 196 -16.59 16.38 -28.20
C VAL A 196 -15.60 15.28 -28.57
N THR A 197 -15.76 14.63 -29.73
CA THR A 197 -14.87 13.54 -30.15
C THR A 197 -13.45 14.03 -30.40
N GLU A 198 -13.32 15.16 -31.12
CA GLU A 198 -12.01 15.77 -31.39
C GLU A 198 -11.39 16.34 -30.13
N PHE A 199 -12.19 17.02 -29.29
CA PHE A 199 -11.74 17.60 -28.03
C PHE A 199 -11.16 16.55 -27.08
N ILE A 200 -11.89 15.45 -26.88
CA ILE A 200 -11.42 14.38 -25.98
C ILE A 200 -10.19 13.66 -26.55
N THR A 201 -10.14 13.48 -27.88
CA THR A 201 -8.96 12.87 -28.53
C THR A 201 -7.72 13.74 -28.39
N ALA A 202 -7.86 15.05 -28.57
CA ALA A 202 -6.77 16.00 -28.36
C ALA A 202 -6.31 16.02 -26.89
N LEU A 203 -7.26 16.03 -25.96
CA LEU A 203 -6.99 16.01 -24.53
C LEU A 203 -6.24 14.72 -24.10
N GLU A 204 -6.67 13.54 -24.56
CA GLU A 204 -5.95 12.28 -24.33
C GLU A 204 -4.52 12.31 -24.91
N ALA A 205 -4.32 12.92 -26.07
CA ALA A 205 -2.99 13.07 -26.66
C ALA A 205 -2.07 13.98 -25.84
N GLU A 206 -2.61 15.05 -25.26
CA GLU A 206 -1.87 15.93 -24.35
C GLU A 206 -1.46 15.19 -23.06
N PHE A 207 -2.37 14.42 -22.45
CA PHE A 207 -2.06 13.57 -21.29
C PHE A 207 -0.93 12.57 -21.60
N VAL A 208 -0.93 11.98 -22.80
CA VAL A 208 0.16 11.08 -23.25
C VAL A 208 1.48 11.83 -23.40
N LYS A 209 1.46 13.03 -23.97
CA LYS A 209 2.65 13.83 -24.22
C LYS A 209 3.33 14.30 -22.92
N GLU A 210 2.56 14.77 -21.95
CA GLU A 210 3.10 15.19 -20.65
C GLU A 210 3.69 14.03 -19.86
N ARG A 211 3.02 12.90 -19.84
CA ARG A 211 3.54 11.69 -19.22
C ARG A 211 4.81 11.18 -19.91
N GLY A 212 4.89 11.27 -21.24
CA GLY A 212 6.07 10.87 -22.00
C GLY A 212 7.34 11.63 -21.64
N SER A 213 7.24 12.87 -21.17
CA SER A 213 8.41 13.64 -20.71
C SER A 213 8.95 13.17 -19.35
N HIS A 214 8.12 12.56 -18.50
CA HIS A 214 8.53 11.94 -17.23
C HIS A 214 9.08 10.52 -17.40
N TYR A 215 8.71 9.79 -18.47
CA TYR A 215 9.14 8.41 -18.72
C TYR A 215 10.57 8.26 -19.26
N LEU A 216 11.26 9.33 -19.64
CA LEU A 216 12.61 9.25 -20.22
C LEU A 216 13.71 9.05 -19.16
N THR A 217 13.39 9.06 -17.87
CA THR A 217 14.39 8.98 -16.80
C THR A 217 14.32 7.73 -15.93
N ASP A 218 13.24 6.93 -15.94
CA ASP A 218 13.16 5.78 -15.02
C ASP A 218 12.62 4.49 -15.65
N ALA A 219 13.22 3.38 -15.21
CA ALA A 219 13.06 2.01 -15.68
C ALA A 219 11.61 1.59 -15.96
N ALA A 220 11.34 1.21 -17.19
CA ALA A 220 10.07 0.61 -17.63
C ALA A 220 9.61 -0.53 -16.70
N GLY A 221 8.51 -0.35 -15.97
CA GLY A 221 7.82 -1.42 -15.25
C GLY A 221 7.70 -1.30 -13.73
N GLN A 222 8.10 -0.20 -13.11
CA GLN A 222 7.86 0.03 -11.68
C GLN A 222 6.43 0.56 -11.43
N GLU A 223 5.76 0.07 -10.37
CA GLU A 223 4.47 0.63 -9.94
C GLU A 223 4.71 2.01 -9.29
N GLU A 224 3.92 3.00 -9.69
CA GLU A 224 4.04 4.39 -9.22
C GLU A 224 3.12 4.65 -8.03
N CYS A 225 3.65 5.28 -6.98
CA CYS A 225 2.89 5.49 -5.75
C CYS A 225 2.98 6.92 -5.20
N VAL A 226 1.98 7.29 -4.41
CA VAL A 226 1.98 8.46 -3.53
C VAL A 226 2.01 7.98 -2.09
N LEU A 227 2.94 8.54 -1.30
CA LEU A 227 3.08 8.23 0.11
C LEU A 227 2.17 9.13 0.94
N VAL A 228 1.49 8.54 1.93
CA VAL A 228 0.62 9.27 2.86
C VAL A 228 1.13 9.07 4.29
N ILE A 229 1.68 10.13 4.88
CA ILE A 229 2.22 10.13 6.23
C ILE A 229 1.23 10.83 7.16
N VAL A 230 0.82 10.12 8.21
CA VAL A 230 -0.13 10.63 9.20
C VAL A 230 0.57 10.85 10.54
N MET A 231 0.73 12.12 10.90
CA MET A 231 1.37 12.52 12.15
C MET A 231 0.37 12.55 13.29
N LEU A 232 0.50 11.60 14.20
CA LEU A 232 -0.29 11.56 15.43
C LEU A 232 0.30 12.50 16.48
N PRO A 233 -0.52 13.18 17.32
CA PRO A 233 -0.04 14.13 18.33
C PRO A 233 0.94 13.55 19.36
N ARG A 234 0.98 12.22 19.50
CA ARG A 234 1.83 11.50 20.48
C ARG A 234 3.14 10.94 19.89
N LYS A 235 3.34 11.03 18.57
CA LYS A 235 4.57 10.56 17.92
C LYS A 235 5.54 11.73 17.76
N THR A 236 6.65 11.69 18.47
CA THR A 236 7.67 12.77 18.56
C THR A 236 8.66 12.78 17.40
N LYS A 237 8.61 11.82 16.50
CA LYS A 237 9.57 11.71 15.39
C LYS A 237 9.52 12.89 14.43
N ASN A 238 10.71 13.26 13.97
CA ASN A 238 10.88 14.22 12.89
C ASN A 238 10.19 13.72 11.60
N ILE A 239 9.41 14.60 10.96
CA ILE A 239 8.69 14.30 9.72
C ILE A 239 9.65 13.88 8.61
N GLU A 240 10.79 14.57 8.51
CA GLU A 240 11.77 14.33 7.46
C GLU A 240 12.34 12.90 7.53
N GLU A 241 12.57 12.40 8.74
CA GLU A 241 13.05 11.03 8.98
C GLU A 241 12.01 9.98 8.59
N ARG A 242 10.73 10.20 8.97
CA ARG A 242 9.63 9.29 8.57
C ARG A 242 9.42 9.28 7.06
N VAL A 243 9.51 10.45 6.43
CA VAL A 243 9.45 10.57 4.96
C VAL A 243 10.60 9.82 4.32
N ALA A 244 11.83 10.01 4.80
CA ALA A 244 13.01 9.33 4.28
C ALA A 244 12.89 7.81 4.43
N GLU A 245 12.50 7.34 5.63
CA GLU A 245 12.33 5.90 5.90
C GLU A 245 11.27 5.26 5.00
N LEU A 246 10.08 5.89 4.83
CA LEU A 246 9.02 5.34 3.99
C LEU A 246 9.40 5.36 2.50
N LYS A 247 10.14 6.39 2.04
CA LYS A 247 10.70 6.43 0.69
C LYS A 247 11.67 5.27 0.45
N ASP A 248 12.61 5.05 1.36
CA ASP A 248 13.59 3.98 1.25
C ASP A 248 12.93 2.58 1.27
N LEU A 249 11.89 2.40 2.09
CA LEU A 249 11.07 1.18 2.08
C LEU A 249 10.39 1.00 0.72
N SER A 250 9.78 2.05 0.18
CA SER A 250 9.10 2.01 -1.12
C SER A 250 10.07 1.67 -2.26
N TYR A 251 11.24 2.31 -2.32
CA TYR A 251 12.30 1.96 -3.26
C TYR A 251 12.81 0.52 -3.08
N SER A 252 12.87 0.04 -1.84
CA SER A 252 13.25 -1.35 -1.54
C SER A 252 12.22 -2.36 -2.02
N ALA A 253 10.95 -1.97 -2.09
CA ALA A 253 9.86 -2.74 -2.67
C ALA A 253 9.81 -2.67 -4.22
N GLY A 254 10.61 -1.81 -4.84
CA GLY A 254 10.62 -1.57 -6.29
C GLY A 254 9.53 -0.61 -6.77
N LEU A 255 9.04 0.27 -5.87
CA LEU A 255 8.07 1.30 -6.19
C LEU A 255 8.78 2.61 -6.58
N SER A 256 8.17 3.36 -7.48
CA SER A 256 8.54 4.74 -7.80
C SER A 256 7.65 5.72 -7.02
N VAL A 257 8.27 6.59 -6.21
CA VAL A 257 7.54 7.56 -5.38
C VAL A 257 7.37 8.86 -6.16
N LEU A 258 6.14 9.20 -6.50
CA LEU A 258 5.83 10.42 -7.26
C LEU A 258 5.64 11.64 -6.34
N ASP A 259 5.01 11.44 -5.17
CA ASP A 259 4.73 12.52 -4.21
C ASP A 259 4.60 12.00 -2.79
N VAL A 260 4.69 12.93 -1.83
CA VAL A 260 4.54 12.64 -0.40
C VAL A 260 3.55 13.62 0.23
N VAL A 261 2.45 13.10 0.74
CA VAL A 261 1.41 13.87 1.42
C VAL A 261 1.52 13.68 2.93
N VAL A 262 1.85 14.75 3.65
CA VAL A 262 1.92 14.75 5.11
C VAL A 262 0.64 15.33 5.69
N GLN A 263 0.00 14.60 6.60
CA GLN A 263 -1.22 15.02 7.27
C GLN A 263 -1.06 15.03 8.79
N ARG A 264 -1.64 16.05 9.43
CA ARG A 264 -1.69 16.23 10.89
C ARG A 264 -3.14 16.35 11.35
N PRO A 265 -3.92 15.25 11.35
CA PRO A 265 -5.30 15.30 11.81
C PRO A 265 -5.33 15.55 13.33
N LYS A 266 -6.32 16.31 13.80
CA LYS A 266 -6.58 16.48 15.23
C LYS A 266 -7.01 15.16 15.87
N GLU A 267 -7.84 14.39 15.14
CA GLU A 267 -8.33 13.07 15.51
C GLU A 267 -8.33 12.15 14.29
N LEU A 268 -8.10 10.86 14.51
CA LEU A 268 -8.14 9.87 13.46
C LEU A 268 -9.59 9.60 13.06
N HIS A 269 -9.87 9.68 11.75
CA HIS A 269 -11.19 9.33 11.25
C HIS A 269 -11.36 7.80 11.20
N PRO A 270 -12.43 7.23 11.81
CA PRO A 270 -12.59 5.77 11.93
C PRO A 270 -12.57 5.01 10.60
N ARG A 271 -13.10 5.62 9.51
CA ARG A 271 -13.22 4.97 8.19
C ARG A 271 -12.12 5.32 7.22
N PHE A 272 -11.48 6.50 7.36
CA PHE A 272 -10.58 7.03 6.35
C PHE A 272 -9.19 7.40 6.89
N LEU A 273 -8.92 7.16 8.17
CA LEU A 273 -7.74 7.56 8.92
C LEU A 273 -7.58 9.09 8.99
N VAL A 274 -7.62 9.76 7.85
CA VAL A 274 -7.77 11.21 7.69
C VAL A 274 -9.20 11.55 7.25
N GLY A 275 -9.64 12.80 7.23
CA GLY A 275 -11.02 13.14 6.80
C GLY A 275 -11.34 12.72 5.37
N LYS A 276 -12.62 12.41 5.07
CA LYS A 276 -13.08 11.98 3.73
C LYS A 276 -12.63 12.96 2.63
N GLY A 277 -12.88 14.27 2.80
CA GLY A 277 -12.49 15.30 1.81
C GLY A 277 -10.99 15.33 1.54
N LYS A 278 -10.14 14.98 2.54
CA LYS A 278 -8.69 14.90 2.31
C LYS A 278 -8.29 13.66 1.51
N ILE A 279 -8.97 12.54 1.70
CA ILE A 279 -8.75 11.35 0.85
C ILE A 279 -9.15 11.62 -0.60
N GLU A 280 -10.26 12.35 -0.80
CA GLU A 280 -10.68 12.78 -2.15
C GLU A 280 -9.62 13.68 -2.80
N GLU A 281 -9.09 14.66 -2.07
CA GLU A 281 -8.00 15.53 -2.54
C GLU A 281 -6.74 14.73 -2.89
N ILE A 282 -6.32 13.79 -2.03
CA ILE A 282 -5.18 12.90 -2.29
C ILE A 282 -5.43 12.06 -3.55
N ALA A 283 -6.65 11.50 -3.70
CA ALA A 283 -7.00 10.70 -4.87
C ALA A 283 -6.95 11.53 -6.15
N MET A 284 -7.40 12.78 -6.11
CA MET A 284 -7.28 13.71 -7.23
C MET A 284 -5.82 13.96 -7.60
N GLY A 285 -4.95 14.25 -6.62
CA GLY A 285 -3.51 14.40 -6.84
C GLY A 285 -2.87 13.16 -7.45
N CYS A 286 -3.22 11.97 -6.95
CA CYS A 286 -2.75 10.69 -7.53
C CYS A 286 -3.14 10.53 -9.00
N ARG A 287 -4.37 10.90 -9.36
CA ARG A 287 -4.83 10.83 -10.75
C ARG A 287 -4.07 11.77 -11.67
N GLN A 288 -3.75 12.99 -11.19
CA GLN A 288 -2.93 13.96 -11.93
C GLN A 288 -1.52 13.43 -12.18
N LEU A 289 -0.88 12.90 -11.14
CA LEU A 289 0.48 12.36 -11.20
C LEU A 289 0.55 11.02 -11.93
N GLY A 290 -0.58 10.36 -12.15
CA GLY A 290 -0.63 9.03 -12.76
C GLY A 290 -0.29 7.89 -11.79
N ALA A 291 -0.32 8.13 -10.48
CA ALA A 291 -0.06 7.11 -9.48
C ALA A 291 -1.09 5.98 -9.51
N ASP A 292 -0.62 4.74 -9.39
CA ASP A 292 -1.47 3.55 -9.34
C ASP A 292 -1.88 3.17 -7.92
N MET A 293 -1.13 3.68 -6.94
CA MET A 293 -1.16 3.17 -5.58
C MET A 293 -0.99 4.28 -4.54
N LEU A 294 -1.67 4.11 -3.40
CA LEU A 294 -1.43 4.85 -2.17
C LEU A 294 -0.72 3.96 -1.16
N VAL A 295 0.35 4.48 -0.56
CA VAL A 295 1.10 3.81 0.50
C VAL A 295 0.97 4.61 1.77
N PHE A 296 0.34 4.05 2.80
CA PHE A 296 0.19 4.68 4.11
C PHE A 296 1.32 4.26 5.05
N ASP A 297 1.86 5.23 5.80
CA ASP A 297 2.87 4.98 6.83
C ASP A 297 2.30 4.31 8.09
N GLU A 298 1.03 4.51 8.37
CA GLU A 298 0.31 3.87 9.47
C GLU A 298 -0.34 2.56 9.04
N GLU A 299 -0.48 1.62 10.00
CA GLU A 299 -1.23 0.39 9.77
C GLU A 299 -2.73 0.70 9.63
N LEU A 300 -3.33 0.21 8.55
CA LEU A 300 -4.75 0.41 8.27
C LEU A 300 -5.59 -0.77 8.76
N THR A 301 -6.69 -0.46 9.43
CA THR A 301 -7.70 -1.49 9.68
C THR A 301 -8.29 -1.97 8.34
N PRO A 302 -8.79 -3.22 8.27
CA PRO A 302 -9.42 -3.73 7.05
C PRO A 302 -10.57 -2.84 6.55
N GLY A 303 -11.36 -2.26 7.47
CA GLY A 303 -12.44 -1.33 7.16
C GLY A 303 -11.96 -0.02 6.54
N GLN A 304 -10.87 0.55 7.06
CA GLN A 304 -10.22 1.75 6.50
C GLN A 304 -9.68 1.47 5.10
N LEU A 305 -8.93 0.38 4.92
CA LEU A 305 -8.35 0.00 3.64
C LEU A 305 -9.44 -0.17 2.57
N ASN A 306 -10.53 -0.89 2.88
CA ASN A 306 -11.66 -1.06 1.97
C ASN A 306 -12.36 0.27 1.66
N SER A 307 -12.55 1.14 2.68
CA SER A 307 -13.24 2.42 2.49
C SER A 307 -12.43 3.38 1.64
N ILE A 308 -11.11 3.47 1.87
CA ILE A 308 -10.19 4.31 1.09
C ILE A 308 -10.09 3.78 -0.34
N SER A 309 -9.86 2.47 -0.52
CA SER A 309 -9.75 1.87 -1.86
C SER A 309 -11.04 2.01 -2.68
N SER A 310 -12.21 1.86 -2.03
CA SER A 310 -13.52 2.03 -2.70
C SER A 310 -13.77 3.49 -3.10
N LEU A 311 -13.34 4.46 -2.27
CA LEU A 311 -13.52 5.88 -2.54
C LEU A 311 -12.57 6.37 -3.65
N THR A 312 -11.32 5.92 -3.61
CA THR A 312 -10.26 6.40 -4.53
C THR A 312 -10.18 5.62 -5.83
N GLY A 313 -10.64 4.36 -5.83
CA GLY A 313 -10.44 3.42 -6.94
C GLY A 313 -8.97 3.01 -7.14
N LEU A 314 -8.06 3.39 -6.22
CA LEU A 314 -6.64 3.06 -6.26
C LEU A 314 -6.32 1.80 -5.45
N LYS A 315 -5.20 1.19 -5.76
CA LYS A 315 -4.59 0.18 -4.89
C LYS A 315 -4.10 0.89 -3.63
N VAL A 316 -4.51 0.43 -2.46
CA VAL A 316 -4.12 0.98 -1.16
C VAL A 316 -3.36 -0.08 -0.39
N ILE A 317 -2.18 0.26 0.07
CA ILE A 317 -1.38 -0.59 0.96
C ILE A 317 -0.92 0.20 2.18
N ASP A 318 -0.68 -0.48 3.26
CA ASP A 318 -0.13 0.09 4.48
C ASP A 318 1.35 -0.32 4.67
N ARG A 319 1.99 0.24 5.68
CA ARG A 319 3.38 -0.06 6.05
C ARG A 319 3.61 -1.56 6.24
N SER A 320 2.66 -2.27 6.87
CA SER A 320 2.75 -3.71 7.12
C SER A 320 2.81 -4.50 5.83
N GLN A 321 1.95 -4.19 4.87
CA GLN A 321 1.94 -4.85 3.57
C GLN A 321 3.19 -4.51 2.75
N LEU A 322 3.63 -3.24 2.77
CA LEU A 322 4.86 -2.82 2.10
C LEU A 322 6.08 -3.64 2.57
N ILE A 323 6.23 -3.82 3.89
CA ILE A 323 7.31 -4.62 4.48
C ILE A 323 7.17 -6.10 4.07
N LEU A 324 5.94 -6.65 4.09
CA LEU A 324 5.68 -8.02 3.62
C LEU A 324 6.07 -8.23 2.16
N ASP A 325 5.81 -7.26 1.30
CA ASP A 325 6.15 -7.33 -0.13
C ASP A 325 7.67 -7.26 -0.34
N ILE A 326 8.39 -6.43 0.44
CA ILE A 326 9.87 -6.40 0.45
C ILE A 326 10.42 -7.79 0.86
N PHE A 327 9.86 -8.37 1.92
CA PHE A 327 10.28 -9.69 2.38
C PHE A 327 9.98 -10.79 1.37
N ALA A 328 8.83 -10.75 0.70
CA ALA A 328 8.48 -11.70 -0.34
C ALA A 328 9.47 -11.65 -1.52
N ALA A 329 9.88 -10.45 -1.92
CA ALA A 329 10.87 -10.28 -2.98
C ALA A 329 12.27 -10.80 -2.58
N ARG A 330 12.60 -10.79 -1.26
CA ARG A 330 13.93 -11.16 -0.75
C ARG A 330 14.05 -12.57 -0.19
N ALA A 331 12.95 -13.29 -0.03
CA ALA A 331 12.94 -14.65 0.47
C ALA A 331 13.59 -15.63 -0.52
N LYS A 332 14.89 -15.88 -0.36
CA LYS A 332 15.67 -16.80 -1.23
C LYS A 332 15.57 -18.26 -0.78
N THR A 333 15.48 -18.51 0.53
CA THR A 333 15.41 -19.88 1.07
C THR A 333 13.98 -20.39 1.18
N ASN A 334 13.81 -21.70 1.15
CA ASN A 334 12.49 -22.34 1.30
C ASN A 334 11.83 -21.97 2.63
N GLU A 335 12.62 -21.87 3.68
CA GLU A 335 12.16 -21.46 5.00
C GLU A 335 11.66 -20.02 5.01
N ALA A 336 12.45 -19.05 4.53
CA ALA A 336 12.06 -17.66 4.43
C ALA A 336 10.78 -17.49 3.59
N LYS A 337 10.63 -18.26 2.51
CA LYS A 337 9.40 -18.25 1.68
C LYS A 337 8.18 -18.72 2.49
N ILE A 338 8.32 -19.81 3.26
CA ILE A 338 7.24 -20.31 4.11
C ILE A 338 6.86 -19.29 5.19
N GLN A 339 7.84 -18.68 5.84
CA GLN A 339 7.61 -17.66 6.87
C GLN A 339 6.88 -16.43 6.33
N VAL A 340 7.34 -15.91 5.19
CA VAL A 340 6.74 -14.74 4.55
C VAL A 340 5.33 -15.05 4.06
N GLU A 341 5.11 -16.20 3.43
CA GLU A 341 3.79 -16.63 2.97
C GLU A 341 2.81 -16.79 4.14
N LEU A 342 3.28 -17.36 5.26
CA LEU A 342 2.50 -17.48 6.48
C LEU A 342 2.13 -16.12 7.05
N ALA A 343 3.06 -15.16 7.09
CA ALA A 343 2.81 -13.80 7.52
C ALA A 343 1.79 -13.08 6.61
N GLN A 344 1.95 -13.20 5.28
CA GLN A 344 1.01 -12.64 4.31
C GLN A 344 -0.42 -13.20 4.48
N LEU A 345 -0.54 -14.52 4.65
CA LEU A 345 -1.85 -15.14 4.85
C LEU A 345 -2.49 -14.73 6.18
N ARG A 346 -1.72 -14.60 7.26
CA ARG A 346 -2.19 -14.09 8.55
C ARG A 346 -2.63 -12.64 8.47
N TYR A 347 -1.93 -11.82 7.69
CA TYR A 347 -2.28 -10.43 7.43
C TYR A 347 -3.56 -10.29 6.61
N ILE A 348 -3.77 -11.14 5.60
CA ILE A 348 -4.93 -11.08 4.68
C ILE A 348 -6.19 -11.67 5.33
N LEU A 349 -6.07 -12.69 6.18
CA LEU A 349 -7.21 -13.44 6.73
C LEU A 349 -8.25 -12.56 7.45
N PRO A 350 -7.90 -11.62 8.35
CA PRO A 350 -8.86 -10.71 8.98
C PRO A 350 -9.54 -9.77 7.95
N ARG A 351 -8.78 -9.34 6.95
CA ARG A 351 -9.23 -8.42 5.90
C ARG A 351 -10.31 -9.03 4.99
N LEU A 352 -10.26 -10.34 4.77
CA LEU A 352 -11.33 -11.07 4.07
C LEU A 352 -12.59 -11.20 4.91
N ALA A 353 -12.47 -11.41 6.22
CA ALA A 353 -13.61 -11.57 7.12
C ALA A 353 -14.48 -10.30 7.20
N GLU A 354 -13.89 -9.12 7.24
CA GLU A 354 -14.63 -7.85 7.27
C GLU A 354 -15.34 -7.54 5.94
N LYS A 355 -14.74 -7.91 4.81
CA LYS A 355 -15.37 -7.77 3.50
C LYS A 355 -16.64 -8.63 3.38
N GLU A 356 -16.63 -9.81 3.99
CA GLU A 356 -17.79 -10.70 4.09
C GLU A 356 -18.88 -10.11 4.98
N ALA A 357 -18.53 -9.58 6.15
CA ALA A 357 -19.47 -8.96 7.07
C ALA A 357 -20.14 -7.71 6.46
N ALA A 358 -19.46 -6.96 5.62
CA ALA A 358 -20.02 -5.82 4.90
C ALA A 358 -21.00 -6.27 3.80
N LEU A 359 -20.66 -7.31 3.02
CA LEU A 359 -21.51 -7.86 1.98
C LEU A 359 -22.75 -8.57 2.55
N SER A 360 -22.60 -9.30 3.66
CA SER A 360 -23.72 -9.99 4.31
C SER A 360 -24.77 -9.03 4.91
N ARG A 361 -24.34 -7.84 5.36
CA ARG A 361 -25.25 -6.78 5.81
C ARG A 361 -26.06 -6.16 4.66
N LEU A 362 -25.49 -6.10 3.46
CA LEU A 362 -26.16 -5.59 2.26
C LEU A 362 -27.14 -6.60 1.65
N THR A 363 -26.88 -7.89 1.83
CA THR A 363 -27.72 -8.98 1.29
C THR A 363 -28.64 -9.61 2.34
N GLY A 364 -28.63 -9.17 3.58
CA GLY A 364 -29.34 -9.73 4.74
C GLY A 364 -30.82 -9.39 4.78
N GLY A 365 -31.62 -9.88 3.82
CA GLY A 365 -33.07 -10.09 3.98
C GLY A 365 -33.36 -11.44 4.63
N ILE A 366 -34.49 -11.56 5.35
CA ILE A 366 -35.00 -12.83 5.89
C ILE A 366 -35.23 -13.77 4.68
N GLY A 367 -34.34 -14.76 4.49
CA GLY A 367 -34.42 -15.74 3.40
C GLY A 367 -33.22 -15.83 2.45
N GLY A 368 -32.21 -15.00 2.59
CA GLY A 368 -31.04 -14.96 1.69
C GLY A 368 -29.95 -16.02 1.93
N ARG A 369 -30.13 -16.96 2.85
CA ARG A 369 -29.21 -18.09 3.09
C ARG A 369 -29.66 -19.31 2.30
N GLY A 370 -29.17 -19.43 1.07
CA GLY A 370 -29.18 -20.71 0.38
C GLY A 370 -28.17 -21.69 1.01
N PRO A 371 -28.34 -23.03 0.83
CA PRO A 371 -27.48 -24.05 1.47
C PRO A 371 -26.07 -24.20 0.83
N GLY A 372 -25.52 -23.14 0.24
CA GLY A 372 -24.19 -23.12 -0.36
C GLY A 372 -23.23 -22.15 0.33
N GLU A 373 -21.98 -22.59 0.56
CA GLU A 373 -20.91 -21.71 1.02
C GLU A 373 -20.69 -20.55 0.02
N THR A 374 -20.51 -19.34 0.53
CA THR A 374 -20.14 -18.20 -0.32
C THR A 374 -18.71 -18.38 -0.85
N LYS A 375 -18.40 -17.77 -1.99
CA LYS A 375 -17.01 -17.77 -2.53
C LYS A 375 -15.99 -17.28 -1.51
N LEU A 376 -16.38 -16.38 -0.62
CA LEU A 376 -15.53 -15.84 0.43
C LEU A 376 -15.29 -16.86 1.55
N GLU A 377 -16.32 -17.60 1.97
CA GLU A 377 -16.19 -18.68 2.97
C GLU A 377 -15.26 -19.79 2.46
N VAL A 378 -15.40 -20.18 1.20
CA VAL A 378 -14.50 -21.15 0.55
C VAL A 378 -13.06 -20.64 0.54
N ASN A 379 -12.85 -19.38 0.19
CA ASN A 379 -11.50 -18.78 0.19
C ASN A 379 -10.92 -18.72 1.60
N ARG A 380 -11.72 -18.34 2.61
CA ARG A 380 -11.30 -18.31 4.02
C ARG A 380 -10.90 -19.70 4.53
N ARG A 381 -11.67 -20.74 4.18
CA ARG A 381 -11.34 -22.12 4.53
C ARG A 381 -10.02 -22.55 3.88
N ARG A 382 -9.83 -22.30 2.59
CA ARG A 382 -8.59 -22.60 1.87
C ARG A 382 -7.38 -21.90 2.49
N ILE A 383 -7.51 -20.63 2.89
CA ILE A 383 -6.44 -19.91 3.57
C ILE A 383 -6.12 -20.54 4.91
N LYS A 384 -7.13 -20.92 5.73
CA LYS A 384 -6.91 -21.60 7.00
C LYS A 384 -6.21 -22.97 6.83
N GLU A 385 -6.64 -23.75 5.84
CA GLU A 385 -6.01 -25.02 5.50
C GLU A 385 -4.54 -24.82 5.09
N LYS A 386 -4.28 -23.80 4.27
CA LYS A 386 -2.93 -23.45 3.84
C LYS A 386 -2.05 -22.96 5.01
N LEU A 387 -2.61 -22.17 5.92
CA LEU A 387 -1.92 -21.76 7.15
C LEU A 387 -1.49 -22.99 7.97
N GLY A 388 -2.40 -23.92 8.27
CA GLY A 388 -2.06 -25.12 9.01
C GLY A 388 -1.06 -26.03 8.30
N PHE A 389 -1.05 -26.04 6.98
CA PHE A 389 -0.03 -26.75 6.21
C PHE A 389 1.36 -26.10 6.31
N LEU A 390 1.42 -24.77 6.19
CA LEU A 390 2.69 -24.03 6.27
C LEU A 390 3.26 -24.05 7.70
N GLU A 391 2.41 -23.99 8.73
CA GLU A 391 2.81 -24.11 10.14
C GLU A 391 3.50 -25.46 10.41
N ARG A 392 2.90 -26.56 9.97
CA ARG A 392 3.52 -27.91 10.08
C ARG A 392 4.87 -27.99 9.35
N LYS A 393 4.96 -27.44 8.16
CA LYS A 393 6.25 -27.37 7.43
C LYS A 393 7.31 -26.56 8.19
N LEU A 394 6.91 -25.45 8.82
CA LEU A 394 7.83 -24.64 9.60
C LEU A 394 8.33 -25.38 10.83
N GLU A 395 7.48 -26.17 11.51
CA GLU A 395 7.88 -27.03 12.63
C GLU A 395 8.91 -28.11 12.20
N GLU A 396 8.76 -28.72 11.03
CA GLU A 396 9.74 -29.68 10.52
C GLU A 396 11.11 -29.02 10.27
N VAL A 397 11.10 -27.82 9.72
CA VAL A 397 12.32 -27.02 9.50
C VAL A 397 12.95 -26.63 10.84
N ALA A 398 12.15 -26.22 11.84
CA ALA A 398 12.61 -25.90 13.19
C ALA A 398 13.32 -27.09 13.85
N LYS A 399 12.76 -28.30 13.78
CA LYS A 399 13.41 -29.54 14.28
C LYS A 399 14.77 -29.80 13.62
N THR A 400 14.87 -29.55 12.32
CA THR A 400 16.14 -29.73 11.61
C THR A 400 17.18 -28.68 12.03
N ARG A 401 16.75 -27.43 12.29
CA ARG A 401 17.61 -26.37 12.84
C ARG A 401 18.12 -26.72 14.24
N GLU A 402 17.24 -27.19 15.13
CA GLU A 402 17.62 -27.54 16.48
C GLU A 402 18.72 -28.62 16.51
N ARG A 403 18.62 -29.64 15.66
CA ARG A 403 19.68 -30.65 15.51
C ARG A 403 21.02 -30.04 15.06
N LYS A 404 20.99 -29.03 14.16
CA LYS A 404 22.20 -28.33 13.73
C LYS A 404 22.78 -27.45 14.87
N ARG A 405 21.91 -26.82 15.67
CA ARG A 405 22.27 -26.03 16.86
C ARG A 405 22.93 -26.90 17.90
N GLU A 406 22.35 -28.09 18.24
CA GLU A 406 22.95 -29.01 19.18
C GLU A 406 24.36 -29.46 18.75
N ARG A 407 24.55 -29.73 17.46
CA ARG A 407 25.90 -30.05 16.93
C ARG A 407 26.86 -28.88 17.11
N ARG A 408 26.44 -27.64 16.87
CA ARG A 408 27.26 -26.42 17.08
C ARG A 408 27.59 -26.23 18.56
N ARG A 409 26.63 -26.41 19.45
CA ARG A 409 26.85 -26.32 20.92
C ARG A 409 27.89 -27.33 21.40
N ARG A 410 27.89 -28.56 20.84
CA ARG A 410 28.88 -29.59 21.17
C ARG A 410 30.29 -29.25 20.71
N THR A 411 30.47 -28.41 19.69
CA THR A 411 31.81 -27.99 19.24
C THR A 411 32.44 -26.92 20.13
N GLY A 412 31.65 -26.31 21.05
CA GLY A 412 32.13 -25.27 21.96
C GLY A 412 32.55 -23.95 21.29
N ILE A 413 32.30 -23.80 19.98
CA ILE A 413 32.66 -22.58 19.26
C ILE A 413 31.67 -21.48 19.63
N PRO A 414 32.13 -20.32 20.15
CA PRO A 414 31.26 -19.24 20.53
C PRO A 414 30.56 -18.60 19.33
N VAL A 415 29.29 -18.23 19.51
CA VAL A 415 28.46 -17.56 18.52
C VAL A 415 28.31 -16.08 18.89
N VAL A 416 28.59 -15.21 17.94
CA VAL A 416 28.37 -13.76 18.05
C VAL A 416 27.35 -13.34 17.00
N SER A 417 26.24 -12.74 17.41
CA SER A 417 25.20 -12.32 16.50
C SER A 417 25.22 -10.81 16.30
N ILE A 418 25.26 -10.37 15.03
CA ILE A 418 25.20 -8.96 14.66
C ILE A 418 23.74 -8.54 14.63
N ILE A 419 23.39 -7.57 15.44
CA ILE A 419 22.07 -6.95 15.51
C ILE A 419 22.15 -5.46 15.21
N GLY A 420 21.06 -4.83 14.85
CA GLY A 420 21.03 -3.40 14.58
C GLY A 420 19.89 -3.02 13.64
N TYR A 421 19.67 -1.73 13.54
CA TYR A 421 18.62 -1.18 12.68
C TYR A 421 18.87 -1.53 11.21
N THR A 422 17.82 -1.46 10.35
CA THR A 422 18.00 -1.61 8.91
C THR A 422 19.01 -0.57 8.39
N ASN A 423 19.80 -0.94 7.39
CA ASN A 423 20.84 -0.08 6.78
C ASN A 423 21.97 0.38 7.73
N SER A 424 22.15 -0.25 8.90
CA SER A 424 23.29 0.05 9.79
C SER A 424 24.63 -0.52 9.30
N GLY A 425 24.62 -1.37 8.26
CA GLY A 425 25.81 -1.96 7.66
C GLY A 425 26.16 -3.36 8.19
N LYS A 426 25.18 -4.13 8.74
CA LYS A 426 25.40 -5.47 9.31
C LYS A 426 26.04 -6.45 8.33
N SER A 427 25.49 -6.57 7.13
CA SER A 427 26.01 -7.48 6.10
C SER A 427 27.36 -7.01 5.56
N THR A 428 27.61 -5.69 5.51
CA THR A 428 28.91 -5.13 5.15
C THR A 428 29.96 -5.49 6.20
N LEU A 429 29.61 -5.36 7.49
CA LEU A 429 30.47 -5.74 8.59
C LEU A 429 30.79 -7.24 8.56
N LEU A 430 29.76 -8.09 8.32
CA LEU A 430 30.00 -9.52 8.18
C LEU A 430 31.00 -9.82 7.06
N ASN A 431 30.84 -9.21 5.89
CA ASN A 431 31.74 -9.37 4.75
C ASN A 431 33.18 -8.93 5.09
N LEU A 432 33.31 -7.76 5.71
CA LEU A 432 34.60 -7.22 6.12
C LEU A 432 35.34 -8.18 7.07
N LEU A 433 34.68 -8.63 8.14
CA LEU A 433 35.29 -9.50 9.14
C LEU A 433 35.55 -10.92 8.65
N THR A 434 34.81 -11.38 7.63
CA THR A 434 34.98 -12.74 7.09
C THR A 434 35.77 -12.79 5.78
N LYS A 435 36.19 -11.64 5.26
CA LYS A 435 36.85 -11.49 3.95
C LYS A 435 36.07 -12.18 2.84
N SER A 436 34.75 -12.14 2.90
CA SER A 436 33.84 -12.78 1.95
C SER A 436 33.11 -11.75 1.11
N THR A 437 32.73 -12.13 -0.12
CA THR A 437 31.97 -11.29 -1.04
C THR A 437 30.50 -11.69 -1.06
N VAL A 438 29.77 -11.45 0.02
CA VAL A 438 28.30 -11.55 -0.03
C VAL A 438 27.79 -10.27 -0.67
N GLU A 439 26.83 -10.39 -1.60
CA GLU A 439 26.22 -9.23 -2.25
C GLU A 439 25.59 -8.30 -1.21
N VAL A 440 26.18 -7.13 -1.03
CA VAL A 440 25.66 -6.08 -0.14
C VAL A 440 24.87 -5.09 -0.99
N GLN A 441 23.59 -4.92 -0.67
CA GLN A 441 22.75 -3.88 -1.27
C GLN A 441 22.44 -2.84 -0.19
N GLU A 442 22.63 -1.57 -0.50
CA GLU A 442 22.20 -0.43 0.35
C GLU A 442 20.68 -0.28 0.33
N ARG A 443 19.96 -1.31 0.78
CA ARG A 443 18.48 -1.32 0.79
C ARG A 443 17.99 -1.93 2.09
N PHE A 444 16.81 -1.51 2.53
CA PHE A 444 16.16 -2.08 3.71
C PHE A 444 16.00 -3.60 3.58
N PHE A 445 16.24 -4.32 4.68
CA PHE A 445 16.11 -5.78 4.76
C PHE A 445 16.94 -6.57 3.73
N SER A 446 18.19 -6.13 3.49
CA SER A 446 19.11 -6.86 2.59
C SER A 446 19.32 -8.31 2.99
N THR A 447 19.25 -8.63 4.28
CA THR A 447 19.39 -9.99 4.84
C THR A 447 18.07 -10.42 5.48
N LEU A 448 17.37 -11.38 4.88
CA LEU A 448 16.17 -12.01 5.45
C LEU A 448 16.49 -13.38 6.07
N THR A 449 17.48 -14.07 5.55
CA THR A 449 17.94 -15.36 6.06
C THR A 449 19.25 -15.15 6.80
N PRO A 450 19.37 -15.60 8.07
CA PRO A 450 20.61 -15.48 8.81
C PRO A 450 21.78 -16.10 8.05
N THR A 451 22.83 -15.35 7.88
CA THR A 451 24.06 -15.80 7.24
C THR A 451 25.11 -16.04 8.31
N THR A 452 25.50 -17.29 8.47
CA THR A 452 26.47 -17.72 9.48
C THR A 452 27.82 -17.94 8.83
N ARG A 453 28.89 -17.35 9.40
CA ARG A 453 30.26 -17.44 8.92
C ARG A 453 31.22 -17.72 10.06
N LEU A 454 32.25 -18.54 9.79
CA LEU A 454 33.32 -18.81 10.73
C LEU A 454 34.46 -17.83 10.49
N ILE A 455 34.90 -17.15 11.55
CA ILE A 455 36.11 -16.33 11.53
C ILE A 455 37.12 -16.87 12.50
N LYS A 456 38.41 -16.61 12.21
CA LYS A 456 39.53 -16.94 13.08
C LYS A 456 40.10 -15.66 13.68
N TYR A 457 40.22 -15.65 14.99
CA TYR A 457 40.92 -14.56 15.69
C TYR A 457 42.43 -14.56 15.39
N PRO A 458 43.12 -13.45 15.66
CA PRO A 458 44.60 -13.41 15.66
C PRO A 458 45.20 -14.48 16.56
N SER A 459 44.56 -14.82 17.69
CA SER A 459 44.94 -15.90 18.62
C SER A 459 44.65 -17.31 18.11
N ARG A 460 44.24 -17.48 16.85
CA ARG A 460 43.83 -18.75 16.21
C ARG A 460 42.56 -19.39 16.77
N LYS A 461 41.89 -18.78 17.74
CA LYS A 461 40.55 -19.23 18.17
C LYS A 461 39.51 -18.96 17.07
N GLN A 462 38.43 -19.70 17.09
CA GLN A 462 37.36 -19.60 16.12
C GLN A 462 36.10 -19.05 16.77
N ILE A 463 35.39 -18.16 16.07
CA ILE A 463 34.05 -17.75 16.42
C ILE A 463 33.13 -17.90 15.20
N VAL A 464 31.87 -18.05 15.49
CA VAL A 464 30.80 -18.02 14.48
C VAL A 464 30.15 -16.65 14.54
N LEU A 465 30.21 -15.90 13.42
CA LEU A 465 29.45 -14.66 13.24
C LEU A 465 28.16 -14.97 12.51
N THR A 466 27.07 -14.43 13.01
CA THR A 466 25.75 -14.54 12.37
C THR A 466 25.18 -13.17 12.09
N ASP A 467 24.86 -12.87 10.84
CA ASP A 467 24.08 -11.69 10.46
C ASP A 467 22.59 -11.96 10.67
N THR A 468 21.87 -11.00 11.14
CA THR A 468 20.42 -11.12 11.44
C THR A 468 19.60 -10.15 10.58
N VAL A 469 18.28 -10.37 10.56
CA VAL A 469 17.35 -9.43 9.96
C VAL A 469 17.48 -8.07 10.64
N GLY A 470 17.53 -6.99 9.85
CA GLY A 470 17.57 -5.63 10.40
C GLY A 470 16.27 -5.29 11.11
N PHE A 471 16.42 -4.69 12.30
CA PHE A 471 15.26 -4.16 13.02
C PHE A 471 14.76 -2.87 12.35
N ILE A 472 13.47 -2.63 12.46
CA ILE A 472 12.78 -1.42 12.03
C ILE A 472 11.80 -1.02 13.12
N GLU A 473 11.48 0.25 13.19
CA GLU A 473 10.48 0.73 14.12
C GLU A 473 9.08 0.30 13.70
N ASP A 474 8.20 0.15 14.69
CA ASP A 474 6.80 -0.25 14.48
C ASP A 474 6.65 -1.51 13.62
N LEU A 475 7.55 -2.51 13.82
CA LEU A 475 7.41 -3.81 13.16
C LEU A 475 6.09 -4.48 13.61
N PRO A 476 5.14 -4.76 12.70
CA PRO A 476 3.87 -5.37 13.06
C PRO A 476 4.04 -6.68 13.81
N GLU A 477 3.18 -6.95 14.81
CA GLU A 477 3.26 -8.20 15.60
C GLU A 477 3.17 -9.46 14.72
N VAL A 478 2.37 -9.41 13.65
CA VAL A 478 2.23 -10.52 12.69
C VAL A 478 3.56 -10.86 12.05
N LEU A 479 4.35 -9.81 11.71
CA LEU A 479 5.71 -9.97 11.16
C LEU A 479 6.69 -10.42 12.22
N LEU A 480 6.65 -9.83 13.41
CA LEU A 480 7.52 -10.23 14.51
C LEU A 480 7.36 -11.72 14.81
N ARG A 481 6.13 -12.23 14.92
CA ARG A 481 5.84 -13.66 15.14
C ARG A 481 6.33 -14.56 14.00
N ALA A 482 6.26 -14.10 12.77
CA ALA A 482 6.76 -14.86 11.63
C ALA A 482 8.30 -14.98 11.64
N PHE A 483 8.99 -13.95 12.15
CA PHE A 483 10.45 -13.89 12.20
C PHE A 483 11.06 -14.35 13.53
N ILE A 484 10.26 -14.62 14.57
CA ILE A 484 10.75 -15.20 15.83
C ILE A 484 11.66 -16.40 15.56
N ALA A 485 11.28 -17.27 14.63
CA ALA A 485 12.08 -18.43 14.26
C ALA A 485 13.47 -18.10 13.66
N THR A 486 13.62 -16.96 12.99
CA THR A 486 14.93 -16.44 12.54
C THR A 486 15.69 -15.73 13.66
N LEU A 487 14.96 -15.16 14.61
CA LEU A 487 15.51 -14.49 15.78
C LEU A 487 15.88 -15.47 16.90
N GLU A 488 15.38 -16.72 16.85
CA GLU A 488 15.82 -17.83 17.73
C GLU A 488 17.33 -18.09 17.64
N GLU A 489 18.00 -17.74 16.53
CA GLU A 489 19.48 -17.82 16.45
C GLU A 489 20.17 -16.84 17.42
N LEU A 490 19.49 -15.77 17.85
CA LEU A 490 19.98 -14.87 18.89
C LEU A 490 20.02 -15.51 20.27
N GLU A 491 19.17 -16.53 20.52
CA GLU A 491 19.20 -17.29 21.78
C GLU A 491 20.50 -18.05 21.97
N ASP A 492 21.10 -18.55 20.89
CA ASP A 492 22.38 -19.25 20.92
C ASP A 492 23.59 -18.31 20.99
N ALA A 493 23.38 -17.02 20.74
CA ALA A 493 24.45 -16.05 20.78
C ALA A 493 25.03 -15.90 22.18
N MET A 494 26.34 -15.98 22.30
CA MET A 494 27.10 -15.69 23.51
C MET A 494 27.26 -14.18 23.70
N LEU A 495 27.34 -13.43 22.62
CA LEU A 495 27.49 -11.99 22.58
C LEU A 495 26.63 -11.40 21.46
N LEU A 496 25.92 -10.32 21.74
CA LEU A 496 25.20 -9.52 20.75
C LEU A 496 26.06 -8.32 20.34
N LEU A 497 26.39 -8.22 19.05
CA LEU A 497 27.11 -7.07 18.48
C LEU A 497 26.08 -6.08 17.94
N HIS A 498 25.80 -5.02 18.70
CA HIS A 498 24.80 -4.03 18.32
C HIS A 498 25.43 -2.95 17.45
N LEU A 499 25.19 -3.04 16.13
CA LEU A 499 25.74 -2.13 15.13
C LEU A 499 24.79 -0.95 14.89
N VAL A 500 25.32 0.26 15.02
CA VAL A 500 24.58 1.52 14.91
C VAL A 500 25.23 2.43 13.87
N ASP A 501 24.43 2.99 12.97
CA ASP A 501 24.87 4.03 12.05
C ASP A 501 24.94 5.38 12.78
N ILE A 502 26.15 5.81 13.15
CA ILE A 502 26.38 7.06 13.89
C ILE A 502 26.16 8.32 13.03
N SER A 503 26.13 8.18 11.71
CA SER A 503 25.87 9.29 10.79
C SER A 503 24.38 9.68 10.72
N SER A 504 23.50 8.85 11.29
CA SER A 504 22.06 9.12 11.34
C SER A 504 21.74 10.08 12.48
N PRO A 505 20.98 11.15 12.26
CA PRO A 505 20.60 12.09 13.31
C PRO A 505 19.85 11.45 14.48
N ASP A 506 19.09 10.39 14.19
CA ASP A 506 18.23 9.62 15.11
C ASP A 506 18.92 8.37 15.69
N PHE A 507 20.27 8.30 15.68
CA PHE A 507 21.00 7.11 16.11
C PHE A 507 20.67 6.67 17.55
N GLU A 508 20.40 7.62 18.47
CA GLU A 508 20.03 7.33 19.86
C GLU A 508 18.67 6.63 19.92
N GLU A 509 17.67 7.10 19.17
CA GLU A 509 16.34 6.52 19.09
C GLU A 509 16.37 5.12 18.45
N ARG A 510 17.26 4.91 17.48
CA ARG A 510 17.52 3.58 16.88
C ARG A 510 18.14 2.62 17.87
N ILE A 511 19.04 3.08 18.73
CA ILE A 511 19.58 2.27 19.83
C ILE A 511 18.45 1.81 20.77
N GLU A 512 17.58 2.74 21.17
CA GLU A 512 16.45 2.43 22.05
C GLU A 512 15.45 1.48 21.38
N THR A 513 15.16 1.66 20.09
CA THR A 513 14.27 0.78 19.33
C THR A 513 14.79 -0.66 19.28
N VAL A 514 16.08 -0.85 19.03
CA VAL A 514 16.72 -2.16 19.06
C VAL A 514 16.69 -2.75 20.47
N ASN A 515 16.97 -1.95 21.51
CA ASN A 515 16.90 -2.41 22.90
C ASN A 515 15.49 -2.87 23.30
N ARG A 516 14.46 -2.08 22.97
CA ARG A 516 13.06 -2.49 23.19
C ARG A 516 12.71 -3.81 22.48
N MET A 517 13.26 -4.02 21.26
CA MET A 517 13.04 -5.27 20.53
C MET A 517 13.72 -6.46 21.20
N ILE A 518 14.95 -6.29 21.67
CA ILE A 518 15.70 -7.30 22.43
C ILE A 518 14.94 -7.68 23.71
N GLU A 519 14.35 -6.70 24.38
CA GLU A 519 13.53 -6.91 25.58
C GLU A 519 12.27 -7.71 25.26
N LYS A 520 11.54 -7.36 24.20
CA LYS A 520 10.37 -8.11 23.72
C LYS A 520 10.69 -9.57 23.37
N LEU A 521 11.92 -9.83 22.94
CA LEU A 521 12.42 -11.18 22.62
C LEU A 521 12.93 -11.94 23.86
N GLY A 522 12.93 -11.32 25.05
CA GLY A 522 13.44 -11.94 26.29
C GLY A 522 14.96 -12.07 26.33
N LEU A 523 15.69 -11.30 25.52
CA LEU A 523 17.15 -11.41 25.38
C LEU A 523 17.93 -10.30 26.12
N SER A 524 17.29 -9.55 27.03
CA SER A 524 17.88 -8.42 27.75
C SER A 524 19.11 -8.80 28.57
N GLN A 525 19.18 -10.04 29.05
CA GLN A 525 20.30 -10.55 29.88
C GLN A 525 21.55 -10.94 29.08
N LYS A 526 21.46 -10.91 27.74
CA LYS A 526 22.62 -11.25 26.90
C LYS A 526 23.65 -10.13 26.92
N PRO A 527 24.95 -10.48 27.02
CA PRO A 527 26.02 -9.50 26.86
C PRO A 527 25.93 -8.78 25.52
N LYS A 528 26.05 -7.45 25.56
CA LYS A 528 25.95 -6.61 24.36
C LYS A 528 27.24 -5.77 24.20
N LEU A 529 27.75 -5.70 22.98
CA LEU A 529 28.81 -4.80 22.58
C LEU A 529 28.25 -3.79 21.58
N LEU A 530 28.23 -2.51 21.94
CA LEU A 530 27.78 -1.44 21.06
C LEU A 530 28.90 -1.04 20.11
N VAL A 531 28.58 -0.92 18.82
CA VAL A 531 29.52 -0.58 17.76
C VAL A 531 28.95 0.50 16.87
N PHE A 532 29.60 1.63 16.79
CA PHE A 532 29.28 2.72 15.88
C PHE A 532 29.92 2.50 14.51
N ASN A 533 29.09 2.43 13.46
CA ASN A 533 29.54 2.29 12.07
C ASN A 533 29.36 3.61 11.31
N LYS A 534 29.99 3.71 10.15
CA LYS A 534 30.01 4.87 9.25
C LYS A 534 30.68 6.11 9.87
N ILE A 535 31.73 5.88 10.65
CA ILE A 535 32.50 6.96 11.28
C ILE A 535 33.18 7.88 10.28
N ASP A 536 33.38 7.42 9.06
CA ASP A 536 33.85 8.21 7.91
C ASP A 536 32.95 9.39 7.55
N ARG A 537 31.67 9.36 8.00
CA ARG A 537 30.66 10.39 7.71
C ARG A 537 30.47 11.42 8.83
N VAL A 538 31.17 11.29 9.95
CA VAL A 538 31.00 12.16 11.13
C VAL A 538 32.27 12.84 11.56
N ASN A 539 32.12 13.95 12.33
CA ASN A 539 33.29 14.66 12.86
C ASN A 539 33.94 13.84 13.98
N ARG A 540 35.29 13.74 13.96
CA ARG A 540 36.06 12.99 14.96
C ARG A 540 35.90 13.51 16.41
N LYS A 541 35.68 14.83 16.59
CA LYS A 541 35.44 15.37 17.95
C LYS A 541 34.10 14.88 18.50
N PHE A 542 33.07 14.88 17.67
CA PHE A 542 31.76 14.34 18.01
C PHE A 542 31.86 12.85 18.32
N LEU A 543 32.50 12.08 17.45
CA LEU A 543 32.69 10.64 17.62
C LEU A 543 33.32 10.30 18.98
N LYS A 544 34.38 10.99 19.37
CA LYS A 544 35.07 10.73 20.64
C LYS A 544 34.17 10.97 21.85
N VAL A 545 33.41 12.05 21.85
CA VAL A 545 32.44 12.35 22.93
C VAL A 545 31.40 11.25 23.07
N ILE A 546 30.90 10.75 21.94
CA ILE A 546 29.86 9.70 21.93
C ILE A 546 30.46 8.33 22.30
N GLU A 547 31.65 7.98 21.84
CA GLU A 547 32.38 6.78 22.27
C GLU A 547 32.55 6.74 23.80
N ASP A 548 33.00 7.85 24.38
CA ASP A 548 33.21 7.96 25.84
C ASP A 548 31.87 7.85 26.61
N ARG A 549 30.78 8.44 26.06
CA ARG A 549 29.44 8.41 26.68
C ARG A 549 28.82 7.01 26.69
N TYR A 550 28.99 6.25 25.60
CA TYR A 550 28.34 4.96 25.43
C TYR A 550 29.26 3.76 25.66
N GLY A 551 30.56 3.98 25.86
CA GLY A 551 31.56 2.90 25.99
C GLY A 551 31.62 2.02 24.72
N ALA A 552 31.38 2.61 23.56
CA ALA A 552 31.22 1.89 22.30
C ALA A 552 32.54 1.78 21.53
N SER A 553 32.67 0.74 20.72
CA SER A 553 33.70 0.64 19.69
C SER A 553 33.23 1.32 18.41
N SER A 554 34.16 1.86 17.62
CA SER A 554 33.84 2.58 16.39
C SER A 554 34.53 1.98 15.18
N ILE A 555 33.84 1.98 14.03
CA ILE A 555 34.31 1.37 12.79
C ILE A 555 33.74 2.09 11.57
N SER A 556 34.50 2.10 10.49
CA SER A 556 33.96 2.31 9.14
C SER A 556 34.11 1.01 8.34
N CYS A 557 32.98 0.41 7.96
CA CYS A 557 33.01 -0.78 7.10
C CYS A 557 33.47 -0.48 5.67
N VAL A 558 33.51 0.79 5.26
CA VAL A 558 33.95 1.21 3.92
C VAL A 558 35.46 1.47 3.88
N THR A 559 35.98 2.18 4.86
CA THR A 559 37.42 2.51 4.96
C THR A 559 38.20 1.47 5.75
N GLU A 560 37.56 0.49 6.36
CA GLU A 560 38.10 -0.55 7.24
C GLU A 560 38.72 0.01 8.55
N GLU A 561 38.61 1.32 8.81
CA GLU A 561 39.09 1.96 10.04
C GLU A 561 38.44 1.34 11.27
N GLY A 562 39.23 0.98 12.28
CA GLY A 562 38.75 0.38 13.54
C GLY A 562 38.48 -1.12 13.50
N SER A 563 38.61 -1.79 12.34
CA SER A 563 38.26 -3.21 12.16
C SER A 563 39.11 -4.14 13.04
N GLU A 564 40.43 -3.94 13.10
CA GLU A 564 41.33 -4.75 13.92
C GLU A 564 41.06 -4.60 15.42
N LYS A 565 40.83 -3.36 15.87
CA LYS A 565 40.47 -3.07 17.27
C LYS A 565 39.12 -3.74 17.63
N LEU A 566 38.14 -3.70 16.73
CA LEU A 566 36.86 -4.37 16.94
C LEU A 566 37.02 -5.88 17.12
N VAL A 567 37.85 -6.54 16.30
CA VAL A 567 38.13 -7.98 16.42
C VAL A 567 38.74 -8.32 17.77
N GLN A 568 39.70 -7.53 18.25
CA GLN A 568 40.33 -7.69 19.58
C GLN A 568 39.27 -7.49 20.69
N THR A 569 38.43 -6.48 20.58
CA THR A 569 37.34 -6.22 21.56
C THR A 569 36.34 -7.36 21.62
N ILE A 570 35.94 -7.92 20.46
CA ILE A 570 35.08 -9.11 20.39
C ILE A 570 35.75 -10.30 21.07
N GLU A 571 37.06 -10.53 20.82
CA GLU A 571 37.82 -11.62 21.44
C GLU A 571 37.85 -11.50 22.96
N MET A 572 38.14 -10.30 23.49
CA MET A 572 38.12 -10.03 24.93
C MET A 572 36.73 -10.23 25.55
N ALA A 573 35.66 -9.70 24.91
CA ALA A 573 34.30 -9.84 25.39
C ALA A 573 33.83 -11.29 25.44
N VAL A 574 34.13 -12.07 24.40
CA VAL A 574 33.83 -13.51 24.36
C VAL A 574 34.64 -14.28 25.41
N GLY A 575 35.91 -13.91 25.62
CA GLY A 575 36.77 -14.50 26.64
C GLY A 575 36.24 -14.27 28.07
N ALA A 576 35.79 -13.08 28.39
CA ALA A 576 35.20 -12.74 29.67
C ALA A 576 33.93 -13.57 29.94
N VAL A 577 33.00 -13.64 28.95
CA VAL A 577 31.75 -14.45 29.07
C VAL A 577 32.06 -15.94 29.22
N GLN A 578 33.14 -16.46 28.63
CA GLN A 578 33.56 -17.85 28.81
C GLN A 578 34.20 -18.09 30.18
N GLY A 579 34.91 -17.10 30.75
CA GLY A 579 35.49 -17.15 32.10
C GLY A 579 34.42 -17.27 33.18
N ASP A 580 33.39 -16.42 33.12
CA ASP A 580 32.26 -16.42 34.06
C ASP A 580 31.48 -17.74 34.07
N ARG A 581 31.47 -18.48 32.97
CA ARG A 581 30.81 -19.79 32.88
C ARG A 581 31.64 -20.95 33.44
N LYS A 582 32.91 -20.75 33.72
CA LYS A 582 33.81 -21.80 34.22
C LYS A 582 33.93 -21.88 35.73
N GLU A 583 33.41 -20.94 36.49
CA GLU A 583 33.30 -21.01 37.93
C GLU A 583 31.89 -21.44 38.35
N PRO A 584 31.63 -22.74 38.61
CA PRO A 584 30.47 -23.11 39.39
C PRO A 584 30.66 -22.55 40.82
N PRO A 585 29.57 -22.14 41.50
CA PRO A 585 29.69 -21.66 42.88
C PRO A 585 30.38 -22.77 43.71
N SER A 586 31.52 -22.46 44.30
CA SER A 586 32.17 -23.32 45.26
C SER A 586 31.25 -23.52 46.45
N PHE A 587 30.58 -24.68 46.49
CA PHE A 587 29.93 -25.13 47.72
C PHE A 587 31.06 -25.27 48.78
N GLN A 588 31.21 -24.27 49.62
CA GLN A 588 31.89 -24.44 50.90
C GLN A 588 31.12 -25.49 51.70
N LYS A 589 31.67 -26.70 51.74
CA LYS A 589 31.31 -27.66 52.76
C LYS A 589 31.69 -27.06 54.09
N THR A 590 30.76 -26.46 54.77
CA THR A 590 30.87 -26.27 56.24
C THR A 590 30.77 -27.66 56.86
N GLY A 591 31.94 -28.20 57.19
CA GLY A 591 32.03 -29.32 58.08
C GLY A 591 31.82 -28.83 59.50
N GLY A 592 31.03 -29.56 60.25
CA GLY A 592 30.76 -29.43 61.67
C GLY A 592 29.72 -30.45 62.08
#